data_d0d57fbbf96f37b9eb1d06b10ac79476
#
_entry.id   d0d57fbbf96f37b9eb1d06b10ac79476
#
_cell.length_a   1.000
_cell.length_b   1.000
_cell.length_c   1.000
_cell.angle_alpha   90.00
_cell.angle_beta   90.00
_cell.angle_gamma   90.00
#
_symmetry.space_group_name_H-M   'P 1'
#
loop_
_entity.id
_entity.type
_entity.pdbx_description
1 polymer ?
#
loop_
_entity_poly.entity_id
_entity_poly.type
_entity_poly.pdbx_seq_one_letter_code
_entity_poly.pdbx_strand_id
1 'polypeptide(L)'
;MVFNTGAALLDAIVLAVVSREKEGTYGYKITQDVRKAIDVSESTLYPVLRRLQKDECLEVYDRQFDGRNRRYYKVTERGMAQLNLYHEEWKNYSRKI
;
A
#
# COMPACT_ATOMS: atom_id res chain seq x y z
N MET A 1 -12.32 -14.75 -6.76
CA MET A 1 -10.88 -14.53 -6.63
C MET A 1 -10.35 -15.21 -5.38
N VAL A 2 -9.24 -15.86 -5.51
CA VAL A 2 -8.59 -16.52 -4.37
C VAL A 2 -7.61 -15.53 -3.72
N PHE A 3 -7.63 -15.48 -2.39
CA PHE A 3 -6.67 -14.66 -1.66
C PHE A 3 -5.27 -15.25 -1.84
N ASN A 4 -4.49 -14.63 -2.68
CA ASN A 4 -3.14 -15.05 -2.96
C ASN A 4 -2.22 -14.45 -1.91
N THR A 5 -1.72 -15.27 -1.02
CA THR A 5 -1.00 -14.83 0.17
C THR A 5 0.30 -14.10 -0.10
N GLY A 6 0.94 -14.32 -1.24
CA GLY A 6 2.20 -13.64 -1.55
C GLY A 6 2.02 -12.17 -1.88
N ALA A 7 1.70 -11.91 -3.14
CA ALA A 7 1.59 -10.54 -3.65
C ALA A 7 0.37 -9.80 -3.06
N ALA A 8 -0.77 -10.49 -2.92
CA ALA A 8 -1.99 -9.85 -2.47
C ALA A 8 -1.88 -9.35 -1.02
N LEU A 9 -1.22 -10.13 -0.16
CA LEU A 9 -1.04 -9.73 1.23
C LEU A 9 -0.18 -8.47 1.33
N LEU A 10 0.91 -8.40 0.59
CA LEU A 10 1.79 -7.24 0.60
C LEU A 10 1.08 -6.01 0.03
N ASP A 11 0.33 -6.18 -1.07
CA ASP A 11 -0.49 -5.10 -1.63
C ASP A 11 -1.48 -4.56 -0.60
N ALA A 12 -2.17 -5.46 0.10
CA ALA A 12 -3.15 -5.07 1.11
C ALA A 12 -2.50 -4.30 2.26
N ILE A 13 -1.34 -4.74 2.72
CA ILE A 13 -0.62 -4.07 3.80
C ILE A 13 -0.18 -2.67 3.35
N VAL A 14 0.38 -2.55 2.15
CA VAL A 14 0.81 -1.25 1.62
C VAL A 14 -0.38 -0.31 1.48
N LEU A 15 -1.47 -0.76 0.88
CA LEU A 15 -2.67 0.08 0.74
C LEU A 15 -3.23 0.50 2.09
N ALA A 16 -3.27 -0.41 3.07
CA ALA A 16 -3.75 -0.09 4.40
C ALA A 16 -2.89 0.96 5.08
N VAL A 17 -1.57 0.82 4.99
CA VAL A 17 -0.62 1.77 5.58
C VAL A 17 -0.77 3.15 4.95
N VAL A 18 -0.79 3.22 3.62
CA VAL A 18 -0.92 4.50 2.91
C VAL A 18 -2.28 5.14 3.17
N SER A 19 -3.34 4.34 3.28
CA SER A 19 -4.70 4.86 3.50
C SER A 19 -4.87 5.57 4.83
N ARG A 20 -4.03 5.31 5.81
CA ARG A 20 -4.07 5.99 7.10
C ARG A 20 -3.66 7.46 7.01
N GLU A 21 -2.89 7.78 5.99
CA GLU A 21 -2.40 9.14 5.76
C GLU A 21 -3.25 9.79 4.68
N LYS A 22 -4.32 10.48 5.08
CA LYS A 22 -5.28 11.06 4.13
C LYS A 22 -4.65 12.06 3.17
N GLU A 23 -3.61 12.74 3.61
CA GLU A 23 -2.91 13.73 2.78
C GLU A 23 -1.70 13.16 2.07
N GLY A 24 -1.49 11.84 2.22
CA GLY A 24 -0.39 11.17 1.57
C GLY A 24 0.80 10.95 2.48
N THR A 25 1.68 10.06 2.07
CA THR A 25 2.89 9.71 2.79
C THR A 25 4.00 9.40 1.81
N TYR A 26 5.22 9.38 2.26
CA TYR A 26 6.37 9.18 1.38
C TYR A 26 7.01 7.81 1.59
N GLY A 27 7.82 7.40 0.59
CA GLY A 27 8.31 6.02 0.50
C GLY A 27 9.03 5.52 1.75
N TYR A 28 9.91 6.33 2.34
CA TYR A 28 10.63 5.93 3.55
C TYR A 28 9.69 5.64 4.71
N LYS A 29 8.70 6.52 4.92
CA LYS A 29 7.72 6.33 5.99
C LYS A 29 6.85 5.11 5.73
N ILE A 30 6.44 4.90 4.47
CA ILE A 30 5.69 3.70 4.09
C ILE A 30 6.48 2.45 4.46
N THR A 31 7.77 2.41 4.11
CA THR A 31 8.64 1.28 4.42
C THR A 31 8.69 1.02 5.92
N GLN A 32 8.89 2.07 6.71
CA GLN A 32 8.93 1.92 8.17
C GLN A 32 7.62 1.38 8.73
N ASP A 33 6.49 1.92 8.26
CA ASP A 33 5.18 1.51 8.77
C ASP A 33 4.84 0.08 8.35
N VAL A 34 5.18 -0.30 7.12
CA VAL A 34 4.96 -1.69 6.64
C VAL A 34 5.82 -2.67 7.45
N ARG A 35 7.04 -2.29 7.78
CA ARG A 35 7.95 -3.16 8.53
C ARG A 35 7.50 -3.41 9.97
N LYS A 36 6.58 -2.62 10.48
CA LYS A 36 5.95 -2.91 11.77
C LYS A 36 5.02 -4.12 11.70
N ALA A 37 4.49 -4.40 10.52
CA ALA A 37 3.55 -5.50 10.31
C ALA A 37 4.22 -6.73 9.73
N ILE A 38 5.21 -6.54 8.87
CA ILE A 38 5.86 -7.64 8.17
C ILE A 38 7.32 -7.28 7.89
N ASP A 39 8.20 -8.26 7.96
CA ASP A 39 9.62 -8.05 7.69
C ASP A 39 9.90 -8.11 6.19
N VAL A 40 10.05 -6.95 5.58
CA VAL A 40 10.36 -6.83 4.16
C VAL A 40 11.41 -5.73 3.95
N SER A 41 12.17 -5.84 2.87
CA SER A 41 13.18 -4.86 2.51
C SER A 41 12.56 -3.76 1.62
N GLU A 42 13.27 -2.62 1.54
CA GLU A 42 12.88 -1.55 0.62
C GLU A 42 12.88 -2.04 -0.83
N SER A 43 13.85 -2.88 -1.19
CA SER A 43 13.92 -3.41 -2.55
C SER A 43 12.71 -4.27 -2.93
N THR A 44 12.04 -4.86 -1.93
CA THR A 44 10.79 -5.59 -2.15
C THR A 44 9.59 -4.65 -2.25
N LEU A 45 9.60 -3.56 -1.48
CA LEU A 45 8.47 -2.65 -1.41
C LEU A 45 8.36 -1.70 -2.59
N TYR A 46 9.47 -1.16 -3.10
CA TYR A 46 9.41 -0.20 -4.21
C TYR A 46 8.75 -0.76 -5.47
N PRO A 47 9.00 -2.01 -5.88
CA PRO A 47 8.24 -2.59 -7.00
C PRO A 47 6.74 -2.67 -6.75
N VAL A 48 6.33 -2.92 -5.50
CA VAL A 48 4.91 -2.94 -5.13
C VAL A 48 4.30 -1.56 -5.29
N LEU A 49 4.98 -0.53 -4.82
CA LEU A 49 4.51 0.86 -4.97
C LEU A 49 4.35 1.23 -6.44
N ARG A 50 5.33 0.87 -7.28
CA ARG A 50 5.27 1.16 -8.72
C ARG A 50 4.10 0.43 -9.39
N ARG A 51 3.86 -0.82 -9.03
CA ARG A 51 2.76 -1.59 -9.60
C ARG A 51 1.42 -1.02 -9.19
N LEU A 52 1.25 -0.67 -7.91
CA LEU A 52 0.01 -0.07 -7.43
C LEU A 52 -0.24 1.30 -8.06
N GLN A 53 0.82 2.07 -8.33
CA GLN A 53 0.69 3.32 -9.06
C GLN A 53 0.25 3.07 -10.51
N LYS A 54 0.86 2.10 -11.17
CA LYS A 54 0.52 1.74 -12.54
C LYS A 54 -0.93 1.28 -12.66
N ASP A 55 -1.41 0.56 -11.66
CA ASP A 55 -2.79 0.06 -11.59
C ASP A 55 -3.76 1.12 -11.10
N GLU A 56 -3.30 2.34 -10.90
CA GLU A 56 -4.11 3.48 -10.45
C GLU A 56 -4.71 3.30 -9.05
N CYS A 57 -4.11 2.45 -8.24
CA CYS A 57 -4.48 2.30 -6.83
C CYS A 57 -3.79 3.32 -5.93
N LEU A 58 -2.66 3.85 -6.37
CA LEU A 58 -1.94 4.94 -5.73
C LEU A 58 -1.75 6.07 -6.72
N GLU A 59 -1.93 7.30 -6.28
CA GLU A 59 -1.50 8.47 -7.02
C GLU A 59 -0.23 8.99 -6.38
N VAL A 60 0.61 9.60 -7.21
CA VAL A 60 1.93 10.08 -6.80
C VAL A 60 2.03 11.55 -7.11
N TYR A 61 2.57 12.32 -6.19
CA TYR A 61 2.83 13.73 -6.39
C TYR A 61 4.08 14.12 -5.63
N ASP A 62 4.74 15.18 -6.10
CA ASP A 62 5.92 15.71 -5.45
C ASP A 62 5.52 16.80 -4.47
N ARG A 63 6.20 16.84 -3.35
CA ARG A 63 5.96 17.82 -2.31
C ARG A 63 7.28 18.29 -1.76
N GLN A 64 7.42 19.59 -1.57
CA GLN A 64 8.63 20.15 -0.98
C GLN A 64 8.58 20.06 0.55
N PHE A 65 9.66 19.60 1.11
CA PHE A 65 9.85 19.56 2.55
C PHE A 65 11.31 19.91 2.85
N ASP A 66 11.53 20.97 3.62
CA ASP A 66 12.88 21.48 3.94
C ASP A 66 13.73 21.71 2.69
N GLY A 67 13.14 22.29 1.64
CA GLY A 67 13.83 22.59 0.40
C GLY A 67 14.11 21.40 -0.49
N ARG A 68 13.63 20.22 -0.16
CA ARG A 68 13.80 19.01 -0.95
C ARG A 68 12.46 18.52 -1.48
N ASN A 69 12.46 18.06 -2.74
CA ASN A 69 11.29 17.40 -3.30
C ASN A 69 11.21 15.98 -2.79
N ARG A 70 10.06 15.61 -2.27
CA ARG A 70 9.76 14.24 -1.87
C ARG A 70 8.60 13.72 -2.66
N ARG A 71 8.68 12.46 -3.04
CA ARG A 71 7.58 11.78 -3.70
C ARG A 71 6.60 11.26 -2.67
N TYR A 72 5.37 11.74 -2.75
CA TYR A 72 4.29 11.33 -1.86
C TYR A 72 3.35 10.40 -2.59
N TYR A 73 2.78 9.47 -1.84
CA TYR A 73 1.81 8.49 -2.33
C TYR A 73 0.51 8.66 -1.57
N LYS A 74 -0.59 8.54 -2.28
CA LYS A 74 -1.93 8.63 -1.70
C LYS A 74 -2.82 7.58 -2.34
N VAL A 75 -3.68 6.93 -1.53
CA VAL A 75 -4.58 5.90 -2.05
C VAL A 75 -5.71 6.57 -2.82
N THR A 76 -5.98 6.08 -4.03
CA THR A 76 -7.08 6.54 -4.86
C THR A 76 -8.39 5.86 -4.45
N GLU A 77 -9.52 6.29 -5.03
CA GLU A 77 -10.79 5.59 -4.84
C GLU A 77 -10.70 4.15 -5.28
N ARG A 78 -10.01 3.90 -6.39
CA ARG A 78 -9.78 2.55 -6.89
C ARG A 78 -8.95 1.74 -5.90
N GLY A 79 -7.93 2.35 -5.29
CA GLY A 79 -7.12 1.71 -4.27
C GLY A 79 -7.92 1.36 -3.02
N MET A 80 -8.84 2.25 -2.60
CA MET A 80 -9.71 1.96 -1.47
C MET A 80 -10.67 0.82 -1.77
N ALA A 81 -11.22 0.78 -2.98
CA ALA A 81 -12.08 -0.33 -3.40
C ALA A 81 -11.32 -1.65 -3.38
N GLN A 82 -10.07 -1.64 -3.85
CA GLN A 82 -9.22 -2.81 -3.83
C GLN A 82 -8.91 -3.27 -2.40
N LEU A 83 -8.62 -2.34 -1.51
CA LEU A 83 -8.39 -2.65 -0.10
C LEU A 83 -9.62 -3.27 0.55
N ASN A 84 -10.80 -2.73 0.26
CA ASN A 84 -12.05 -3.29 0.78
C ASN A 84 -12.29 -4.71 0.27
N LEU A 85 -11.94 -4.96 -0.99
CA LEU A 85 -12.04 -6.31 -1.56
C LEU A 85 -11.11 -7.29 -0.84
N TYR A 86 -9.89 -6.87 -0.54
CA TYR A 86 -8.96 -7.70 0.24
C TYR A 86 -9.53 -8.00 1.63
N HIS A 87 -10.14 -7.02 2.30
CA HIS A 87 -10.77 -7.23 3.59
C HIS A 87 -11.88 -8.27 3.52
N GLU A 88 -12.72 -8.20 2.50
CA GLU A 88 -13.81 -9.17 2.32
C GLU A 88 -13.27 -10.57 2.06
N GLU A 89 -12.26 -10.68 1.22
CA GLU A 89 -11.64 -11.97 0.93
C GLU A 89 -10.97 -12.57 2.16
N TRP A 90 -10.31 -11.75 2.95
CA TRP A 90 -9.70 -12.19 4.21
C TRP A 90 -10.75 -12.72 5.18
N LYS A 91 -11.88 -12.03 5.33
CA LYS A 91 -12.98 -12.50 6.18
C LYS A 91 -13.47 -13.86 5.72
N ASN A 92 -13.69 -14.03 4.43
CA ASN A 92 -14.16 -15.30 3.88
C ASN A 92 -13.14 -16.41 4.09
N TYR A 93 -11.87 -16.10 3.86
CA TYR A 93 -10.79 -17.06 4.04
C TYR A 93 -10.65 -17.48 5.49
N SER A 94 -10.63 -16.52 6.43
CA SER A 94 -10.43 -16.79 7.84
C SER A 94 -11.58 -17.56 8.46
N ARG A 95 -12.80 -17.44 7.96
CA ARG A 95 -13.94 -18.23 8.42
C ARG A 95 -13.82 -19.71 8.12
N LYS A 96 -13.00 -20.07 7.14
CA LYS A 96 -12.85 -21.47 6.71
C LYS A 96 -11.75 -22.20 7.46
N ILE A 97 -11.02 -21.47 8.28
CA ILE A 97 -10.00 -22.06 9.14
C ILE A 97 -10.39 -21.91 10.59
#